data_c7582374ae32f6756bbd505daa8d39c1
#
_entry.id   c7582374ae32f6756bbd505daa8d39c1
#
_cell.length_a   1.000
_cell.length_b   1.000
_cell.length_c   1.000
_cell.angle_alpha   90.00
_cell.angle_beta   90.00
_cell.angle_gamma   90.00
#
_symmetry.space_group_name_H-M   'P 1'
#
loop_
_entity.id
_entity.type
_entity.pdbx_description
1 polymer ?
#
loop_
_entity_poly.entity_id
_entity_poly.type
_entity_poly.pdbx_seq_one_letter_code
_entity_poly.pdbx_strand_id
1 'polypeptide(L)'
;QNNEMRVTSNYCGKFPRQNTANSSTYYFAETPTTTTEKHRMILKEDVFNFSIDKKINTEKHYGSMRFSVNAEQDDALSGRESTGHAKLSQRVRTPEVNVKGYITTTQNCKRGTLSLQSIVDYHHTRNDLYINTDRENIQSNLWHNNNEVSWRTTENGFTQHYNFDVDFQHLNVRNGHTQITFHSSPSLNYEKGKWHATVRQELNLKYLTQQRKWYFYMSPSLYANYKKSSRTETNALFYYGQSLRGLSDFALDSYRTNYRTWKTSPTFMPRTHSLNFNLTHNYKRVAREFFSNFSLNANRTWSNSVVDMQIQNGNYLMTYAQHNTKNTSITGRFWVSKGFYKQHFKTSCGISAAYSDGEQYTAGKVVGYQYR
;
A
#
# COMPACT_ATOMS: atom_id res chain seq x y z
N GLN A 1 -37.61 11.22 -2.92
CA GLN A 1 -36.41 11.95 -3.43
C GLN A 1 -35.73 12.59 -2.22
N ASN A 2 -34.49 12.15 -1.91
CA ASN A 2 -33.68 12.78 -0.88
C ASN A 2 -32.48 13.46 -1.54
N ASN A 3 -32.49 14.79 -1.47
CA ASN A 3 -31.32 15.60 -1.83
C ASN A 3 -30.67 16.07 -0.53
N GLU A 4 -29.45 15.69 -0.30
CA GLU A 4 -28.68 16.06 0.89
C GLU A 4 -27.46 16.86 0.48
N MET A 5 -27.23 17.96 1.20
CA MET A 5 -25.99 18.74 1.07
C MET A 5 -25.36 18.88 2.45
N ARG A 6 -24.07 18.58 2.55
CA ARG A 6 -23.30 18.67 3.79
C ARG A 6 -22.04 19.49 3.55
N VAL A 7 -21.77 20.43 4.43
CA VAL A 7 -20.52 21.19 4.48
C VAL A 7 -19.81 20.86 5.79
N THR A 8 -18.54 20.55 5.69
CA THR A 8 -17.70 20.21 6.87
C THR A 8 -16.41 21.02 6.81
N SER A 9 -16.03 21.61 7.94
CA SER A 9 -14.74 22.27 8.11
C SER A 9 -14.14 21.88 9.46
N ASN A 10 -12.89 21.43 9.45
CA ASN A 10 -12.17 21.02 10.65
C ASN A 10 -10.75 21.59 10.65
N TYR A 11 -10.28 22.01 11.82
CA TYR A 11 -8.89 22.33 12.05
C TYR A 11 -8.38 21.54 13.25
N CYS A 12 -7.15 21.00 13.14
CA CYS A 12 -6.48 20.27 14.19
C CYS A 12 -5.00 20.63 14.21
N GLY A 13 -4.48 21.02 15.38
CA GLY A 13 -3.05 21.24 15.62
C GLY A 13 -2.52 20.25 16.65
N LYS A 14 -1.34 19.66 16.40
CA LYS A 14 -0.64 18.75 17.32
C LYS A 14 0.81 19.18 17.50
N PHE A 15 1.32 19.08 18.72
CA PHE A 15 2.67 19.54 19.08
C PHE A 15 3.40 18.51 19.95
N PRO A 16 3.59 17.26 19.50
CA PRO A 16 4.32 16.26 20.28
C PRO A 16 5.81 16.59 20.36
N ARG A 17 6.41 16.25 21.51
CA ARG A 17 7.85 16.33 21.75
C ARG A 17 8.36 14.96 22.13
N GLN A 18 9.45 14.53 21.52
CA GLN A 18 10.09 13.25 21.81
C GLN A 18 11.59 13.44 22.00
N ASN A 19 12.12 12.85 23.06
CA ASN A 19 13.56 12.76 23.31
C ASN A 19 13.93 11.27 23.28
N THR A 20 14.89 10.91 22.45
CA THR A 20 15.41 9.54 22.35
C THR A 20 16.93 9.56 22.41
N ALA A 21 17.51 8.54 23.02
CA ALA A 21 18.94 8.29 22.99
C ALA A 21 19.18 6.91 22.37
N ASN A 22 19.97 6.85 21.32
CA ASN A 22 20.30 5.60 20.61
C ASN A 22 21.82 5.41 20.62
N SER A 23 22.25 4.17 20.79
CA SER A 23 23.64 3.77 20.59
C SER A 23 23.70 2.81 19.41
N SER A 24 24.56 3.13 18.44
CA SER A 24 24.74 2.31 17.23
C SER A 24 26.21 1.92 17.10
N THR A 25 26.47 0.62 16.93
CA THR A 25 27.81 0.09 16.67
C THR A 25 27.91 -0.33 15.21
N TYR A 26 28.87 0.20 14.50
CA TYR A 26 29.13 -0.10 13.10
C TYR A 26 30.28 -1.08 12.99
N TYR A 27 30.02 -2.25 12.37
CA TYR A 27 30.97 -3.35 12.19
C TYR A 27 31.60 -3.39 10.78
N PHE A 28 31.43 -2.32 9.98
CA PHE A 28 31.87 -2.29 8.58
C PHE A 28 33.34 -1.84 8.41
N ALA A 29 33.99 -1.45 9.48
CA ALA A 29 35.43 -1.11 9.49
C ALA A 29 36.22 -2.20 10.22
N GLU A 30 37.53 -2.25 9.99
CA GLU A 30 38.45 -3.18 10.70
C GLU A 30 38.36 -3.06 12.22
N THR A 31 37.96 -1.88 12.72
CA THR A 31 37.62 -1.66 14.13
C THR A 31 36.16 -1.21 14.27
N PRO A 32 35.35 -1.90 15.10
CA PRO A 32 33.98 -1.48 15.37
C PRO A 32 33.93 -0.07 15.96
N THR A 33 33.13 0.79 15.38
CA THR A 33 32.96 2.17 15.88
C THR A 33 31.58 2.30 16.53
N THR A 34 31.55 2.61 17.83
CA THR A 34 30.29 2.87 18.55
C THR A 34 30.07 4.36 18.65
N THR A 35 28.93 4.84 18.16
CA THR A 35 28.49 6.23 18.31
C THR A 35 27.24 6.28 19.19
N THR A 36 27.28 7.12 20.22
CA THR A 36 26.11 7.41 21.05
C THR A 36 25.46 8.69 20.51
N GLU A 37 24.19 8.60 20.17
CA GLU A 37 23.43 9.69 19.59
C GLU A 37 22.26 10.07 20.48
N LYS A 38 22.18 11.38 20.85
CA LYS A 38 21.02 11.95 21.51
C LYS A 38 20.18 12.67 20.47
N HIS A 39 18.92 12.27 20.33
CA HIS A 39 17.96 12.89 19.44
C HIS A 39 16.91 13.64 20.23
N ARG A 40 16.71 14.89 19.87
CA ARG A 40 15.57 15.69 20.30
C ARG A 40 14.69 15.96 19.08
N MET A 41 13.45 15.52 19.11
CA MET A 41 12.49 15.73 18.03
C MET A 41 11.33 16.58 18.56
N ILE A 42 11.00 17.63 17.84
CA ILE A 42 9.80 18.44 18.03
C ILE A 42 9.05 18.35 16.71
N LEU A 43 7.83 17.86 16.77
CA LEU A 43 6.93 17.81 15.62
C LEU A 43 5.82 18.83 15.82
N LYS A 44 5.54 19.59 14.81
CA LYS A 44 4.37 20.47 14.72
C LYS A 44 3.58 20.05 13.49
N GLU A 45 2.32 19.68 13.68
CA GLU A 45 1.39 19.29 12.65
C GLU A 45 0.18 20.22 12.71
N ASP A 46 -0.11 20.94 11.65
CA ASP A 46 -1.30 21.75 11.49
C ASP A 46 -2.09 21.21 10.29
N VAL A 47 -3.35 20.79 10.50
CA VAL A 47 -4.22 20.22 9.48
C VAL A 47 -5.51 21.00 9.37
N PHE A 48 -5.83 21.43 8.17
CA PHE A 48 -7.11 22.04 7.81
C PHE A 48 -7.82 21.20 6.76
N ASN A 49 -9.07 20.86 7.02
CA ASN A 49 -9.94 20.14 6.09
C ASN A 49 -11.21 20.90 5.83
N PHE A 50 -11.57 21.03 4.57
CA PHE A 50 -12.85 21.55 4.12
C PHE A 50 -13.47 20.60 3.11
N SER A 51 -14.77 20.31 3.22
CA SER A 51 -15.47 19.50 2.22
C SER A 51 -16.92 19.93 2.03
N ILE A 52 -17.37 19.81 0.79
CA ILE A 52 -18.78 19.95 0.40
C ILE A 52 -19.19 18.64 -0.26
N ASP A 53 -20.24 18.01 0.29
CA ASP A 53 -20.84 16.81 -0.24
C ASP A 53 -22.26 17.09 -0.70
N LYS A 54 -22.63 16.63 -1.88
CA LYS A 54 -24.00 16.64 -2.39
C LYS A 54 -24.40 15.24 -2.83
N LYS A 55 -25.56 14.79 -2.40
CA LYS A 55 -26.14 13.50 -2.78
C LYS A 55 -27.51 13.71 -3.38
N ILE A 56 -27.80 12.99 -4.44
CA ILE A 56 -29.11 12.94 -5.10
C ILE A 56 -29.51 11.46 -5.16
N ASN A 57 -30.66 11.14 -4.60
CA ASN A 57 -31.17 9.77 -4.58
C ASN A 57 -32.61 9.74 -5.09
N THR A 58 -32.83 9.00 -6.16
CA THR A 58 -34.15 8.70 -6.73
C THR A 58 -34.30 7.19 -6.91
N GLU A 59 -35.48 6.69 -7.25
CA GLU A 59 -35.71 5.26 -7.46
C GLU A 59 -34.80 4.60 -8.51
N LYS A 60 -34.41 5.36 -9.54
CA LYS A 60 -33.62 4.85 -10.68
C LYS A 60 -32.21 5.39 -10.74
N HIS A 61 -31.94 6.47 -10.04
CA HIS A 61 -30.68 7.21 -10.17
C HIS A 61 -30.15 7.59 -8.79
N TYR A 62 -28.87 7.29 -8.58
CA TYR A 62 -28.09 7.79 -7.46
C TYR A 62 -26.92 8.61 -7.98
N GLY A 63 -26.72 9.79 -7.41
CA GLY A 63 -25.57 10.64 -7.72
C GLY A 63 -24.95 11.19 -6.45
N SER A 64 -23.63 11.27 -6.42
CA SER A 64 -22.92 12.00 -5.37
C SER A 64 -21.79 12.82 -5.96
N MET A 65 -21.60 13.99 -5.38
CA MET A 65 -20.53 14.92 -5.71
C MET A 65 -19.86 15.33 -4.42
N ARG A 66 -18.54 15.31 -4.41
CA ARG A 66 -17.74 15.81 -3.30
C ARG A 66 -16.66 16.74 -3.84
N PHE A 67 -16.49 17.85 -3.20
CA PHE A 67 -15.32 18.71 -3.33
C PHE A 67 -14.64 18.80 -1.96
N SER A 68 -13.32 18.64 -1.91
CA SER A 68 -12.58 18.74 -0.66
C SER A 68 -11.24 19.44 -0.88
N VAL A 69 -10.84 20.20 0.13
CA VAL A 69 -9.53 20.81 0.25
C VAL A 69 -8.95 20.35 1.58
N ASN A 70 -7.76 19.76 1.52
CA ASN A 70 -6.95 19.42 2.67
C ASN A 70 -5.64 20.20 2.59
N ALA A 71 -5.32 20.96 3.63
CA ALA A 71 -4.04 21.63 3.77
C ALA A 71 -3.37 21.15 5.06
N GLU A 72 -2.16 20.68 4.93
CA GLU A 72 -1.38 20.12 6.03
C GLU A 72 0.01 20.78 6.05
N GLN A 73 0.51 21.04 7.22
CA GLN A 73 1.87 21.52 7.40
C GLN A 73 2.54 20.73 8.52
N ASP A 74 3.54 19.96 8.14
CA ASP A 74 4.44 19.31 9.09
C ASP A 74 5.73 20.12 9.22
N ASP A 75 6.16 20.34 10.46
CA ASP A 75 7.41 20.98 10.79
C ASP A 75 8.12 20.13 11.86
N ALA A 76 9.11 19.36 11.44
CA ALA A 76 9.89 18.49 12.30
C ALA A 76 11.29 19.08 12.52
N LEU A 77 11.61 19.40 13.76
CA LEU A 77 12.94 19.81 14.17
C LEU A 77 13.62 18.66 14.92
N SER A 78 14.75 18.19 14.43
CA SER A 78 15.58 17.22 15.12
C SER A 78 16.97 17.77 15.39
N GLY A 79 17.42 17.67 16.65
CA GLY A 79 18.79 17.95 17.06
C GLY A 79 19.52 16.65 17.37
N ARG A 80 20.74 16.51 16.90
CA ARG A 80 21.61 15.37 17.18
C ARG A 80 22.90 15.84 17.79
N GLU A 81 23.26 15.23 18.91
CA GLU A 81 24.57 15.34 19.52
C GLU A 81 25.22 13.96 19.50
N SER A 82 26.41 13.84 18.93
CA SER A 82 27.17 12.62 18.86
C SER A 82 28.58 12.85 19.42
N THR A 83 29.11 11.86 20.12
CA THR A 83 30.45 11.90 20.72
C THR A 83 31.50 12.06 19.60
N GLY A 84 32.31 13.12 19.67
CA GLY A 84 33.37 13.37 18.68
C GLY A 84 32.95 13.99 17.34
N HIS A 85 31.69 14.39 17.19
CA HIS A 85 31.17 15.00 15.95
C HIS A 85 30.49 16.34 16.22
N ALA A 86 30.50 17.23 15.25
CA ALA A 86 29.81 18.52 15.34
C ALA A 86 28.29 18.30 15.57
N LYS A 87 27.70 19.17 16.37
CA LYS A 87 26.25 19.20 16.61
C LYS A 87 25.52 19.38 15.30
N LEU A 88 24.56 18.49 15.01
CA LEU A 88 23.73 18.53 13.82
C LEU A 88 22.32 18.99 14.18
N SER A 89 21.84 20.01 13.50
CA SER A 89 20.44 20.42 13.53
C SER A 89 19.81 20.16 12.17
N GLN A 90 18.71 19.42 12.16
CA GLN A 90 17.92 19.17 10.97
C GLN A 90 16.50 19.65 11.19
N ARG A 91 15.98 20.41 10.24
CA ARG A 91 14.56 20.79 10.19
C ARG A 91 13.98 20.35 8.86
N VAL A 92 12.85 19.68 8.92
CA VAL A 92 12.06 19.29 7.75
C VAL A 92 10.72 20.00 7.84
N ARG A 93 10.36 20.74 6.81
CA ARG A 93 9.04 21.36 6.66
C ARG A 93 8.39 20.78 5.41
N THR A 94 7.17 20.28 5.58
CA THR A 94 6.41 19.69 4.50
C THR A 94 5.00 20.28 4.43
N PRO A 95 4.84 21.52 3.91
CA PRO A 95 3.53 22.01 3.56
C PRO A 95 2.96 21.22 2.38
N GLU A 96 1.73 20.82 2.54
CA GLU A 96 0.98 20.02 1.59
C GLU A 96 -0.41 20.60 1.38
N VAL A 97 -0.86 20.67 0.12
CA VAL A 97 -2.23 21.04 -0.23
C VAL A 97 -2.76 20.02 -1.20
N ASN A 98 -3.91 19.43 -0.86
CA ASN A 98 -4.64 18.52 -1.72
C ASN A 98 -6.03 19.08 -2.00
N VAL A 99 -6.37 19.21 -3.30
CA VAL A 99 -7.68 19.63 -3.76
C VAL A 99 -8.27 18.50 -4.58
N LYS A 100 -9.41 17.95 -4.13
CA LYS A 100 -10.02 16.77 -4.75
C LYS A 100 -11.48 17.03 -5.12
N GLY A 101 -11.80 16.79 -6.38
CA GLY A 101 -13.15 16.69 -6.92
C GLY A 101 -13.51 15.23 -7.18
N TYR A 102 -14.70 14.83 -6.78
CA TYR A 102 -15.22 13.48 -6.98
C TYR A 102 -16.67 13.57 -7.42
N ILE A 103 -17.00 12.87 -8.49
CA ILE A 103 -18.37 12.75 -8.98
C ILE A 103 -18.63 11.27 -9.26
N THR A 104 -19.72 10.75 -8.75
CA THR A 104 -20.21 9.42 -9.15
C THR A 104 -21.69 9.49 -9.47
N THR A 105 -22.08 8.71 -10.45
CA THR A 105 -23.49 8.51 -10.80
C THR A 105 -23.76 7.05 -11.07
N THR A 106 -24.88 6.57 -10.58
CA THR A 106 -25.30 5.18 -10.74
C THR A 106 -26.74 5.15 -11.21
N GLN A 107 -26.98 4.41 -12.27
CA GLN A 107 -28.30 4.25 -12.88
C GLN A 107 -28.69 2.79 -12.90
N ASN A 108 -29.86 2.49 -12.36
CA ASN A 108 -30.46 1.18 -12.44
C ASN A 108 -31.16 1.00 -13.79
N CYS A 109 -30.72 0.01 -14.55
CA CYS A 109 -31.25 -0.40 -15.85
C CYS A 109 -32.04 -1.70 -15.71
N LYS A 110 -32.80 -2.11 -16.74
CA LYS A 110 -33.60 -3.35 -16.71
C LYS A 110 -32.79 -4.62 -16.47
N ARG A 111 -31.51 -4.67 -16.90
CA ARG A 111 -30.63 -5.85 -16.82
C ARG A 111 -29.39 -5.63 -15.97
N GLY A 112 -29.32 -4.56 -15.19
CA GLY A 112 -28.15 -4.31 -14.38
C GLY A 112 -28.03 -2.86 -13.93
N THR A 113 -26.88 -2.51 -13.42
CA THR A 113 -26.57 -1.17 -12.89
C THR A 113 -25.35 -0.64 -13.62
N LEU A 114 -25.47 0.55 -14.20
CA LEU A 114 -24.39 1.32 -14.78
C LEU A 114 -23.90 2.35 -13.77
N SER A 115 -22.59 2.39 -13.54
CA SER A 115 -21.97 3.42 -12.69
C SER A 115 -20.87 4.13 -13.47
N LEU A 116 -20.83 5.45 -13.31
CA LEU A 116 -19.78 6.32 -13.82
C LEU A 116 -19.14 7.05 -12.65
N GLN A 117 -17.82 7.13 -12.64
CA GLN A 117 -17.06 7.83 -11.62
C GLN A 117 -15.98 8.68 -12.29
N SER A 118 -15.82 9.90 -11.79
CA SER A 118 -14.72 10.78 -12.17
C SER A 118 -14.07 11.36 -10.93
N ILE A 119 -12.76 11.30 -10.87
CA ILE A 119 -11.92 11.87 -9.81
C ILE A 119 -10.94 12.83 -10.47
N VAL A 120 -10.88 14.04 -9.96
CA VAL A 120 -9.83 15.00 -10.28
C VAL A 120 -9.15 15.38 -8.97
N ASP A 121 -7.85 15.23 -8.91
CA ASP A 121 -7.06 15.47 -7.72
C ASP A 121 -5.82 16.30 -8.09
N TYR A 122 -5.62 17.38 -7.35
CA TYR A 122 -4.42 18.21 -7.44
C TYR A 122 -3.72 18.18 -6.08
N HIS A 123 -2.49 17.72 -6.08
CA HIS A 123 -1.68 17.60 -4.90
C HIS A 123 -0.40 18.43 -5.06
N HIS A 124 -0.24 19.43 -4.21
CA HIS A 124 0.98 20.23 -4.11
C HIS A 124 1.71 19.89 -2.82
N THR A 125 2.96 19.48 -2.94
CA THR A 125 3.86 19.31 -1.79
C THR A 125 5.12 20.11 -1.98
N ARG A 126 5.63 20.61 -0.86
CA ARG A 126 6.95 21.20 -0.79
C ARG A 126 7.71 20.57 0.37
N ASN A 127 8.89 20.08 0.11
CA ASN A 127 9.78 19.52 1.12
C ASN A 127 11.00 20.43 1.27
N ASP A 128 11.07 21.15 2.37
CA ASP A 128 12.21 21.98 2.74
C ASP A 128 13.03 21.23 3.80
N LEU A 129 14.20 20.76 3.41
CA LEU A 129 15.18 20.14 4.29
C LEU A 129 16.29 21.13 4.61
N TYR A 130 16.41 21.49 5.88
CA TYR A 130 17.50 22.31 6.41
C TYR A 130 18.45 21.44 7.22
N ILE A 131 19.75 21.52 6.92
CA ILE A 131 20.79 20.79 7.64
C ILE A 131 21.85 21.81 8.02
N ASN A 132 21.87 22.21 9.28
CA ASN A 132 22.66 23.35 9.75
C ASN A 132 22.36 24.60 8.90
N THR A 133 23.29 24.99 8.02
CA THR A 133 23.18 26.12 7.09
C THR A 133 22.72 25.72 5.70
N ASP A 134 22.77 24.45 5.35
CA ASP A 134 22.41 23.95 4.03
C ASP A 134 20.89 23.79 3.91
N ARG A 135 20.38 24.12 2.74
CA ARG A 135 18.97 23.98 2.42
C ARG A 135 18.79 23.21 1.10
N GLU A 136 17.94 22.22 1.14
CA GLU A 136 17.43 21.55 -0.04
C GLU A 136 15.91 21.75 -0.11
N ASN A 137 15.41 22.15 -1.28
CA ASN A 137 13.99 22.36 -1.52
C ASN A 137 13.55 21.51 -2.70
N ILE A 138 12.52 20.70 -2.47
CA ILE A 138 11.87 19.88 -3.49
C ILE A 138 10.40 20.25 -3.50
N GLN A 139 9.91 20.77 -4.62
CA GLN A 139 8.49 21.05 -4.84
C GLN A 139 7.95 20.05 -5.84
N SER A 140 6.76 19.55 -5.56
CA SER A 140 6.04 18.68 -6.50
C SER A 140 4.60 19.11 -6.67
N ASN A 141 4.13 19.04 -7.91
CA ASN A 141 2.74 19.23 -8.27
C ASN A 141 2.27 17.99 -9.00
N LEU A 142 1.32 17.29 -8.44
CA LEU A 142 0.70 16.12 -9.04
C LEU A 142 -0.73 16.47 -9.47
N TRP A 143 -1.00 16.34 -10.74
CA TRP A 143 -2.34 16.29 -11.30
C TRP A 143 -2.73 14.84 -11.53
N HIS A 144 -3.86 14.45 -11.02
CA HIS A 144 -4.40 13.11 -11.17
C HIS A 144 -5.85 13.20 -11.64
N ASN A 145 -6.17 12.45 -12.68
CA ASN A 145 -7.53 12.30 -13.18
C ASN A 145 -7.80 10.82 -13.44
N ASN A 146 -8.84 10.28 -12.79
CA ASN A 146 -9.30 8.93 -13.00
C ASN A 146 -10.77 8.94 -13.41
N ASN A 147 -11.10 8.28 -14.50
CA ASN A 147 -12.46 8.15 -15.00
C ASN A 147 -12.77 6.66 -15.16
N GLU A 148 -13.80 6.21 -14.47
CA GLU A 148 -14.24 4.82 -14.45
C GLU A 148 -15.66 4.69 -14.97
N VAL A 149 -15.88 3.64 -15.76
CA VAL A 149 -17.18 3.13 -16.18
C VAL A 149 -17.31 1.72 -15.69
N SER A 150 -18.41 1.40 -15.00
CA SER A 150 -18.65 0.03 -14.56
C SER A 150 -20.09 -0.40 -14.83
N TRP A 151 -20.21 -1.69 -15.16
CA TRP A 151 -21.49 -2.36 -15.39
C TRP A 151 -21.58 -3.60 -14.52
N ARG A 152 -22.69 -3.73 -13.78
CA ARG A 152 -22.97 -4.87 -12.94
C ARG A 152 -24.32 -5.47 -13.30
N THR A 153 -24.35 -6.80 -13.51
CA THR A 153 -25.59 -7.55 -13.72
C THR A 153 -25.60 -8.80 -12.84
N THR A 154 -26.81 -9.23 -12.44
CA THR A 154 -26.99 -10.43 -11.62
C THR A 154 -28.10 -11.26 -12.22
N GLU A 155 -27.79 -12.53 -12.55
CA GLU A 155 -28.74 -13.50 -13.11
C GLU A 155 -28.40 -14.90 -12.63
N ASN A 156 -29.41 -15.65 -12.17
CA ASN A 156 -29.30 -17.07 -11.79
C ASN A 156 -28.18 -17.41 -10.77
N GLY A 157 -27.89 -16.49 -9.85
CA GLY A 157 -26.83 -16.67 -8.84
C GLY A 157 -25.44 -16.28 -9.35
N PHE A 158 -25.33 -15.78 -10.59
CA PHE A 158 -24.11 -15.18 -11.11
C PHE A 158 -24.23 -13.66 -11.09
N THR A 159 -23.21 -13.00 -10.53
CA THR A 159 -23.04 -11.55 -10.64
C THR A 159 -21.81 -11.30 -11.49
N GLN A 160 -22.01 -10.63 -12.60
CA GLN A 160 -20.94 -10.17 -13.49
C GLN A 160 -20.70 -8.70 -13.20
N HIS A 161 -19.45 -8.31 -13.07
CA HIS A 161 -19.04 -6.93 -12.92
C HIS A 161 -17.90 -6.64 -13.89
N TYR A 162 -18.09 -5.64 -14.72
CA TYR A 162 -17.13 -5.15 -15.70
C TYR A 162 -16.81 -3.72 -15.34
N ASN A 163 -15.56 -3.39 -15.17
CA ASN A 163 -15.12 -2.02 -15.05
C ASN A 163 -13.99 -1.73 -16.02
N PHE A 164 -13.94 -0.50 -16.46
CA PHE A 164 -12.88 0.05 -17.27
C PHE A 164 -12.59 1.46 -16.75
N ASP A 165 -11.33 1.73 -16.47
CA ASP A 165 -10.91 3.06 -16.06
C ASP A 165 -9.67 3.53 -16.82
N VAL A 166 -9.57 4.85 -16.94
CA VAL A 166 -8.43 5.57 -17.47
C VAL A 166 -7.89 6.48 -16.38
N ASP A 167 -6.68 6.20 -15.96
CA ASP A 167 -5.93 6.97 -14.98
C ASP A 167 -4.86 7.80 -15.68
N PHE A 168 -4.93 9.11 -15.51
CA PHE A 168 -3.95 10.06 -16.00
C PHE A 168 -3.28 10.75 -14.81
N GLN A 169 -1.96 10.72 -14.76
CA GLN A 169 -1.16 11.40 -13.76
C GLN A 169 -0.09 12.25 -14.44
N HIS A 170 0.02 13.50 -14.01
CA HIS A 170 1.08 14.41 -14.43
C HIS A 170 1.78 14.97 -13.19
N LEU A 171 3.03 14.58 -13.00
CA LEU A 171 3.86 15.00 -11.88
C LEU A 171 4.93 15.97 -12.39
N ASN A 172 4.94 17.16 -11.83
CA ASN A 172 5.96 18.17 -12.09
C ASN A 172 6.86 18.32 -10.84
N VAL A 173 8.08 17.79 -10.96
CA VAL A 173 9.17 17.93 -9.99
C VAL A 173 10.42 18.17 -10.81
N ARG A 174 11.04 19.36 -10.76
CA ARG A 174 12.13 19.76 -11.67
C ARG A 174 11.78 19.63 -13.17
N ASN A 175 11.29 18.46 -13.60
CA ASN A 175 10.79 18.16 -14.95
C ASN A 175 9.38 17.58 -14.88
N GLY A 176 8.59 17.80 -15.96
CA GLY A 176 7.25 17.23 -16.07
C GLY A 176 7.30 15.78 -16.54
N HIS A 177 6.58 14.92 -15.84
CA HIS A 177 6.48 13.48 -16.13
C HIS A 177 5.02 13.06 -16.16
N THR A 178 4.66 12.21 -17.11
CA THR A 178 3.27 11.78 -17.30
C THR A 178 3.18 10.25 -17.27
N GLN A 179 2.14 9.77 -16.62
CA GLN A 179 1.72 8.38 -16.64
C GLN A 179 0.27 8.30 -17.12
N ILE A 180 0.00 7.37 -18.02
CA ILE A 180 -1.35 7.02 -18.44
C ILE A 180 -1.52 5.53 -18.18
N THR A 181 -2.59 5.14 -17.48
CA THR A 181 -2.91 3.74 -17.23
C THR A 181 -4.33 3.46 -17.68
N PHE A 182 -4.49 2.47 -18.54
CA PHE A 182 -5.77 1.85 -18.83
C PHE A 182 -5.90 0.61 -17.95
N HIS A 183 -6.94 0.56 -17.16
CA HIS A 183 -7.20 -0.54 -16.25
C HIS A 183 -8.59 -1.13 -16.51
N SER A 184 -8.69 -2.45 -16.40
CA SER A 184 -9.95 -3.17 -16.39
C SER A 184 -9.88 -4.34 -15.42
N SER A 185 -10.94 -4.56 -14.64
CA SER A 185 -10.99 -5.67 -13.69
C SER A 185 -12.33 -6.41 -13.74
N PRO A 186 -12.61 -7.14 -14.85
CA PRO A 186 -13.80 -7.95 -14.92
C PRO A 186 -13.80 -9.01 -13.82
N SER A 187 -14.97 -9.21 -13.21
CA SER A 187 -15.16 -10.25 -12.20
C SER A 187 -16.49 -10.99 -12.38
N LEU A 188 -16.45 -12.26 -12.03
CA LEU A 188 -17.60 -13.16 -12.01
C LEU A 188 -17.75 -13.71 -10.59
N ASN A 189 -18.87 -13.40 -9.94
CA ASN A 189 -19.25 -13.97 -8.66
C ASN A 189 -20.35 -14.99 -8.86
N TYR A 190 -20.18 -16.17 -8.28
CA TYR A 190 -21.18 -17.22 -8.22
C TYR A 190 -21.60 -17.43 -6.78
N GLU A 191 -22.89 -17.30 -6.53
CA GLU A 191 -23.46 -17.54 -5.20
C GLU A 191 -24.71 -18.40 -5.34
N LYS A 192 -24.60 -19.67 -4.99
CA LYS A 192 -25.72 -20.61 -5.00
C LYS A 192 -25.54 -21.70 -3.93
N GLY A 193 -26.52 -21.81 -3.04
CA GLY A 193 -26.56 -22.83 -2.00
C GLY A 193 -25.38 -22.73 -1.03
N LYS A 194 -24.46 -23.70 -1.10
CA LYS A 194 -23.31 -23.80 -0.20
C LYS A 194 -22.03 -23.19 -0.78
N TRP A 195 -22.08 -22.73 -2.00
CA TRP A 195 -20.94 -22.21 -2.72
C TRP A 195 -21.02 -20.70 -2.91
N HIS A 196 -19.91 -20.04 -2.63
CA HIS A 196 -19.63 -18.70 -3.10
C HIS A 196 -18.24 -18.71 -3.74
N ALA A 197 -18.15 -18.32 -4.99
CA ALA A 197 -16.89 -18.26 -5.72
C ALA A 197 -16.78 -16.95 -6.49
N THR A 198 -15.59 -16.39 -6.54
CA THR A 198 -15.27 -15.15 -7.26
C THR A 198 -14.03 -15.39 -8.12
N VAL A 199 -14.15 -15.13 -9.40
CA VAL A 199 -13.01 -15.02 -10.32
C VAL A 199 -12.89 -13.57 -10.73
N ARG A 200 -11.70 -12.98 -10.58
CA ARG A 200 -11.41 -11.62 -11.00
C ARG A 200 -10.11 -11.60 -11.79
N GLN A 201 -10.09 -10.84 -12.87
CA GLN A 201 -8.92 -10.61 -13.70
C GLN A 201 -8.64 -9.12 -13.75
N GLU A 202 -7.50 -8.67 -13.20
CA GLU A 202 -7.05 -7.31 -13.40
C GLU A 202 -6.12 -7.23 -14.61
N LEU A 203 -6.42 -6.29 -15.51
CA LEU A 203 -5.65 -6.00 -16.72
C LEU A 203 -5.20 -4.55 -16.67
N ASN A 204 -3.93 -4.31 -16.89
CA ASN A 204 -3.36 -2.98 -16.86
C ASN A 204 -2.45 -2.74 -18.07
N LEU A 205 -2.61 -1.60 -18.70
CA LEU A 205 -1.72 -1.10 -19.75
C LEU A 205 -1.23 0.29 -19.33
N LYS A 206 0.03 0.41 -18.96
CA LYS A 206 0.64 1.62 -18.40
C LYS A 206 1.67 2.20 -19.36
N TYR A 207 1.58 3.49 -19.64
CA TYR A 207 2.58 4.28 -20.35
C TYR A 207 3.29 5.25 -19.40
N LEU A 208 4.61 5.34 -19.50
CA LEU A 208 5.44 6.27 -18.74
C LEU A 208 6.30 7.10 -19.69
N THR A 209 6.19 8.42 -19.61
CA THR A 209 6.96 9.34 -20.50
C THR A 209 8.47 9.25 -20.26
N GLN A 210 8.92 9.01 -19.02
CA GLN A 210 10.36 8.86 -18.70
C GLN A 210 10.97 7.65 -19.40
N GLN A 211 10.23 6.56 -19.48
CA GLN A 211 10.66 5.30 -20.09
C GLN A 211 10.33 5.23 -21.58
N ARG A 212 9.39 6.08 -22.07
CA ARG A 212 8.82 6.07 -23.44
C ARG A 212 8.33 4.69 -23.86
N LYS A 213 7.76 3.92 -22.91
CA LYS A 213 7.35 2.53 -23.11
C LYS A 213 5.98 2.25 -22.52
N TRP A 214 5.29 1.31 -23.17
CA TRP A 214 4.07 0.69 -22.65
C TRP A 214 4.42 -0.56 -21.86
N TYR A 215 3.72 -0.77 -20.76
CA TYR A 215 3.86 -1.93 -19.88
C TYR A 215 2.51 -2.57 -19.69
N PHE A 216 2.38 -3.80 -20.17
CA PHE A 216 1.21 -4.62 -19.90
C PHE A 216 1.49 -5.53 -18.71
N TYR A 217 0.52 -5.63 -17.80
CA TYR A 217 0.57 -6.56 -16.68
C TYR A 217 -0.84 -6.97 -16.26
N MET A 218 -0.94 -8.17 -15.64
CA MET A 218 -2.22 -8.76 -15.25
C MET A 218 -2.11 -9.39 -13.86
N SER A 219 -3.25 -9.44 -13.15
CA SER A 219 -3.34 -10.00 -11.81
C SER A 219 -4.64 -10.79 -11.65
N PRO A 220 -4.63 -12.10 -11.99
CA PRO A 220 -5.78 -12.98 -11.77
C PRO A 220 -5.94 -13.33 -10.29
N SER A 221 -7.18 -13.46 -9.84
CA SER A 221 -7.54 -13.98 -8.53
C SER A 221 -8.73 -14.92 -8.60
N LEU A 222 -8.70 -15.93 -7.76
CA LEU A 222 -9.76 -16.90 -7.55
C LEU A 222 -10.02 -17.03 -6.07
N TYR A 223 -11.23 -16.75 -5.64
CA TYR A 223 -11.71 -17.00 -4.30
C TYR A 223 -12.82 -18.05 -4.35
N ALA A 224 -12.82 -19.00 -3.42
CA ALA A 224 -13.89 -19.97 -3.25
C ALA A 224 -14.18 -20.13 -1.75
N ASN A 225 -15.45 -20.05 -1.40
CA ASN A 225 -15.97 -20.38 -0.07
C ASN A 225 -16.96 -21.52 -0.23
N TYR A 226 -16.78 -22.58 0.55
CA TYR A 226 -17.69 -23.69 0.64
C TYR A 226 -18.18 -23.86 2.06
N LYS A 227 -19.45 -23.53 2.27
CA LYS A 227 -20.14 -23.66 3.55
C LYS A 227 -21.00 -24.90 3.57
N LYS A 228 -20.39 -26.04 3.90
CA LYS A 228 -21.09 -27.34 3.93
C LYS A 228 -22.30 -27.30 4.87
N SER A 229 -22.16 -26.63 6.01
CA SER A 229 -23.20 -26.47 7.04
C SER A 229 -22.88 -25.23 7.90
N SER A 230 -23.76 -24.90 8.84
CA SER A 230 -23.46 -23.88 9.88
C SER A 230 -22.23 -24.20 10.73
N ARG A 231 -21.72 -25.43 10.65
CA ARG A 231 -20.58 -25.94 11.43
C ARG A 231 -19.27 -25.98 10.66
N THR A 232 -19.35 -26.11 9.34
CA THR A 232 -18.13 -26.37 8.51
C THR A 232 -18.07 -25.38 7.36
N GLU A 233 -16.94 -24.70 7.27
CA GLU A 233 -16.66 -23.71 6.27
C GLU A 233 -15.20 -23.85 5.78
N THR A 234 -15.00 -23.80 4.47
CA THR A 234 -13.70 -23.84 3.82
C THR A 234 -13.57 -22.66 2.89
N ASN A 235 -12.49 -21.91 3.03
CA ASN A 235 -12.15 -20.80 2.17
C ASN A 235 -10.83 -21.10 1.46
N ALA A 236 -10.78 -20.84 0.16
CA ALA A 236 -9.56 -20.89 -0.63
C ALA A 236 -9.40 -19.58 -1.41
N LEU A 237 -8.21 -19.00 -1.39
CA LEU A 237 -7.84 -17.84 -2.18
C LEU A 237 -6.56 -18.16 -2.94
N PHE A 238 -6.60 -17.92 -4.23
CA PHE A 238 -5.43 -17.90 -5.09
C PHE A 238 -5.33 -16.50 -5.70
N TYR A 239 -4.16 -15.91 -5.66
CA TYR A 239 -3.89 -14.59 -6.22
C TYR A 239 -2.50 -14.57 -6.85
N TYR A 240 -2.43 -14.16 -8.10
CA TYR A 240 -1.18 -13.78 -8.75
C TYR A 240 -1.20 -12.29 -9.02
N GLY A 241 -0.19 -11.58 -8.56
CA GLY A 241 -0.08 -10.12 -8.71
C GLY A 241 1.20 -9.73 -9.43
N GLN A 242 1.09 -8.70 -10.25
CA GLN A 242 2.23 -7.99 -10.81
C GLN A 242 2.16 -6.54 -10.38
N SER A 243 3.27 -5.98 -9.93
CA SER A 243 3.37 -4.55 -9.61
C SER A 243 4.54 -3.91 -10.36
N LEU A 244 4.30 -2.72 -10.84
CA LEU A 244 5.29 -1.85 -11.47
C LEU A 244 5.42 -0.58 -10.63
N ARG A 245 6.59 0.01 -10.62
CA ARG A 245 6.81 1.30 -9.97
C ARG A 245 5.97 2.40 -10.62
N GLY A 246 5.62 3.38 -9.82
CA GLY A 246 4.82 4.53 -10.24
C GLY A 246 5.65 5.71 -10.70
N LEU A 247 4.95 6.76 -11.09
CA LEU A 247 5.53 8.00 -11.61
C LEU A 247 6.52 8.65 -10.62
N SER A 248 6.18 8.67 -9.33
CA SER A 248 7.00 9.27 -8.27
C SER A 248 8.37 8.60 -8.08
N ASP A 249 8.50 7.32 -8.42
CA ASP A 249 9.77 6.61 -8.29
C ASP A 249 10.80 7.03 -9.34
N PHE A 250 10.37 7.69 -10.43
CA PHE A 250 11.19 8.15 -11.53
C PHE A 250 11.32 9.68 -11.61
N ALA A 251 10.65 10.41 -10.73
CA ALA A 251 10.51 11.86 -10.85
C ALA A 251 11.80 12.65 -10.54
N LEU A 252 12.70 12.07 -9.76
CA LEU A 252 13.94 12.70 -9.35
C LEU A 252 15.12 11.76 -9.62
N ASP A 253 16.15 12.23 -10.31
CA ASP A 253 17.35 11.44 -10.57
C ASP A 253 18.07 11.09 -9.27
N SER A 254 18.24 12.06 -8.38
CA SER A 254 18.81 11.87 -7.06
C SER A 254 18.30 12.95 -6.10
N TYR A 255 18.01 12.58 -4.88
CA TYR A 255 17.56 13.50 -3.84
C TYR A 255 17.92 13.01 -2.45
N ARG A 256 18.03 13.96 -1.53
CA ARG A 256 18.35 13.71 -0.13
C ARG A 256 17.08 13.53 0.68
N THR A 257 16.93 12.40 1.34
CA THR A 257 15.76 12.11 2.18
C THR A 257 15.97 12.55 3.63
N ASN A 258 17.21 12.58 4.07
CA ASN A 258 17.62 13.10 5.39
C ASN A 258 19.12 13.48 5.34
N TYR A 259 19.69 13.93 6.46
CA TYR A 259 21.07 14.40 6.52
C TYR A 259 22.14 13.39 6.08
N ARG A 260 21.81 12.09 6.06
CA ARG A 260 22.75 11.01 5.67
C ARG A 260 22.31 10.19 4.46
N THR A 261 21.04 10.26 4.06
CA THR A 261 20.52 9.33 3.06
C THR A 261 20.20 10.03 1.76
N TRP A 262 20.86 9.58 0.71
CA TRP A 262 20.57 9.92 -0.68
C TRP A 262 19.84 8.77 -1.34
N LYS A 263 18.83 9.07 -2.13
CA LYS A 263 18.09 8.08 -2.92
C LYS A 263 18.17 8.47 -4.38
N THR A 264 18.46 7.48 -5.25
CA THR A 264 18.44 7.64 -6.70
C THR A 264 17.26 6.91 -7.31
N SER A 265 16.69 7.46 -8.39
CA SER A 265 15.65 6.78 -9.16
C SER A 265 16.23 5.62 -9.98
N PRO A 266 15.45 4.56 -10.23
CA PRO A 266 15.88 3.47 -11.07
C PRO A 266 15.94 3.90 -12.54
N THR A 267 16.97 3.45 -13.26
CA THR A 267 17.11 3.66 -14.71
C THR A 267 16.32 2.65 -15.55
N PHE A 268 15.81 1.60 -14.93
CA PHE A 268 15.00 0.54 -15.53
C PHE A 268 13.66 0.44 -14.80
N MET A 269 12.72 -0.35 -15.33
CA MET A 269 11.42 -0.59 -14.69
C MET A 269 11.50 -1.71 -13.65
N PRO A 270 11.50 -1.41 -12.35
CA PRO A 270 11.37 -2.43 -11.30
C PRO A 270 10.01 -3.12 -11.39
N ARG A 271 10.04 -4.46 -11.41
CA ARG A 271 8.85 -5.32 -11.45
C ARG A 271 8.89 -6.31 -10.31
N THR A 272 7.76 -6.44 -9.66
CA THR A 272 7.58 -7.46 -8.64
C THR A 272 6.39 -8.31 -9.00
N HIS A 273 6.54 -9.62 -8.86
CA HIS A 273 5.49 -10.61 -9.02
C HIS A 273 5.24 -11.27 -7.68
N SER A 274 4.02 -11.58 -7.39
CA SER A 274 3.62 -12.30 -6.19
C SER A 274 2.61 -13.39 -6.52
N LEU A 275 2.81 -14.56 -5.95
CA LEU A 275 1.89 -15.68 -5.99
C LEU A 275 1.48 -15.99 -4.57
N ASN A 276 0.19 -15.90 -4.28
CA ASN A 276 -0.35 -16.13 -2.95
C ASN A 276 -1.39 -17.22 -3.01
N PHE A 277 -1.30 -18.18 -2.11
CA PHE A 277 -2.31 -19.17 -1.86
C PHE A 277 -2.65 -19.18 -0.38
N ASN A 278 -3.95 -19.12 -0.09
CA ASN A 278 -4.47 -19.20 1.27
C ASN A 278 -5.58 -20.24 1.29
N LEU A 279 -5.51 -21.18 2.23
CA LEU A 279 -6.55 -22.17 2.50
C LEU A 279 -6.88 -22.13 3.99
N THR A 280 -8.17 -21.96 4.32
CA THR A 280 -8.66 -22.00 5.69
C THR A 280 -9.82 -22.96 5.80
N HIS A 281 -9.79 -23.84 6.78
CA HIS A 281 -10.87 -24.75 7.10
C HIS A 281 -11.29 -24.58 8.56
N ASN A 282 -12.56 -24.25 8.78
CA ASN A 282 -13.15 -24.04 10.09
C ASN A 282 -14.18 -25.12 10.37
N TYR A 283 -14.08 -25.74 11.52
CA TYR A 283 -15.13 -26.60 12.06
C TYR A 283 -15.53 -26.13 13.46
N LYS A 284 -16.83 -25.96 13.69
CA LYS A 284 -17.39 -25.55 14.98
C LYS A 284 -18.57 -26.40 15.35
N ARG A 285 -18.60 -26.93 16.58
CA ARG A 285 -19.72 -27.62 17.17
C ARG A 285 -20.05 -26.98 18.51
N VAL A 286 -20.86 -25.93 18.47
CA VAL A 286 -21.16 -25.08 19.63
C VAL A 286 -21.74 -25.88 20.78
N ALA A 287 -22.73 -26.76 20.53
CA ALA A 287 -23.35 -27.61 21.56
C ALA A 287 -22.36 -28.57 22.28
N ARG A 288 -21.19 -28.79 21.75
CA ARG A 288 -20.12 -29.60 22.36
C ARG A 288 -18.88 -28.77 22.68
N GLU A 289 -18.96 -27.45 22.53
CA GLU A 289 -17.84 -26.52 22.70
C GLU A 289 -16.55 -26.97 21.98
N PHE A 290 -16.72 -27.58 20.81
CA PHE A 290 -15.58 -28.07 20.01
C PHE A 290 -15.36 -27.17 18.79
N PHE A 291 -14.13 -26.69 18.65
CA PHE A 291 -13.71 -25.82 17.55
C PHE A 291 -12.39 -26.33 17.00
N SER A 292 -12.26 -26.35 15.69
CA SER A 292 -10.98 -26.58 15.03
C SER A 292 -10.80 -25.63 13.86
N ASN A 293 -9.58 -25.20 13.66
CA ASN A 293 -9.18 -24.36 12.54
C ASN A 293 -7.90 -24.93 11.94
N PHE A 294 -7.88 -25.04 10.63
CA PHE A 294 -6.68 -25.30 9.85
C PHE A 294 -6.47 -24.13 8.90
N SER A 295 -5.23 -23.63 8.80
CA SER A 295 -4.85 -22.63 7.83
C SER A 295 -3.52 -22.98 7.17
N LEU A 296 -3.44 -22.79 5.88
CA LEU A 296 -2.24 -22.90 5.06
C LEU A 296 -2.08 -21.63 4.24
N ASN A 297 -0.95 -20.98 4.40
CA ASN A 297 -0.57 -19.80 3.61
C ASN A 297 0.71 -20.13 2.87
N ALA A 298 0.75 -19.93 1.57
CA ALA A 298 1.94 -20.02 0.75
C ALA A 298 2.07 -18.73 -0.06
N ASN A 299 3.23 -18.12 0.04
CA ASN A 299 3.56 -16.90 -0.71
C ASN A 299 4.88 -17.11 -1.42
N ARG A 300 4.94 -16.67 -2.67
CA ARG A 300 6.18 -16.57 -3.43
C ARG A 300 6.24 -15.23 -4.14
N THR A 301 7.30 -14.48 -3.90
CA THR A 301 7.57 -13.22 -4.58
C THR A 301 8.87 -13.31 -5.35
N TRP A 302 8.92 -12.65 -6.50
CA TRP A 302 10.16 -12.46 -7.24
C TRP A 302 10.19 -11.07 -7.84
N SER A 303 11.36 -10.46 -7.83
CA SER A 303 11.60 -9.11 -8.31
C SER A 303 12.80 -9.09 -9.24
N ASN A 304 12.79 -8.19 -10.23
CA ASN A 304 13.95 -7.91 -11.06
C ASN A 304 14.83 -6.78 -10.52
N SER A 305 14.53 -6.31 -9.32
CA SER A 305 15.22 -5.17 -8.73
C SER A 305 15.47 -5.38 -7.25
N VAL A 306 16.58 -4.87 -6.80
CA VAL A 306 16.96 -4.79 -5.38
C VAL A 306 17.36 -3.36 -5.04
N VAL A 307 17.19 -2.99 -3.79
CA VAL A 307 17.75 -1.73 -3.27
C VAL A 307 19.14 -2.04 -2.74
N ASP A 308 20.14 -1.39 -3.33
CA ASP A 308 21.51 -1.42 -2.86
C ASP A 308 21.78 -0.19 -1.98
N MET A 309 22.23 -0.44 -0.77
CA MET A 309 22.57 0.61 0.17
C MET A 309 24.09 0.59 0.41
N GLN A 310 24.74 1.63 -0.07
CA GLN A 310 26.17 1.83 0.07
C GLN A 310 26.46 2.94 1.09
N ILE A 311 27.53 2.80 1.83
CA ILE A 311 28.02 3.82 2.76
C ILE A 311 29.22 4.49 2.12
N GLN A 312 29.08 5.78 1.80
CA GLN A 312 30.15 6.60 1.23
C GLN A 312 30.34 7.86 2.09
N ASN A 313 31.53 8.02 2.63
CA ASN A 313 31.88 9.19 3.49
C ASN A 313 30.87 9.43 4.62
N GLY A 314 30.38 8.37 5.26
CA GLY A 314 29.39 8.44 6.34
C GLY A 314 27.94 8.72 5.88
N ASN A 315 27.69 8.79 4.59
CA ASN A 315 26.34 8.92 4.01
C ASN A 315 25.87 7.59 3.45
N TYR A 316 24.55 7.34 3.50
CA TYR A 316 23.89 6.21 2.88
C TYR A 316 23.44 6.60 1.47
N LEU A 317 23.92 5.88 0.48
CA LEU A 317 23.46 5.99 -0.89
C LEU A 317 22.56 4.80 -1.21
N MET A 318 21.27 5.05 -1.41
CA MET A 318 20.28 4.06 -1.81
C MET A 318 20.08 4.11 -3.32
N THR A 319 20.48 3.06 -4.00
CA THR A 319 20.34 2.89 -5.45
C THR A 319 19.51 1.67 -5.78
N TYR A 320 18.96 1.62 -7.00
CA TYR A 320 18.32 0.43 -7.52
C TYR A 320 19.27 -0.33 -8.43
N ALA A 321 19.55 -1.58 -8.07
CA ALA A 321 20.30 -2.51 -8.92
C ALA A 321 19.35 -3.49 -9.62
N GLN A 322 19.61 -3.75 -10.91
CA GLN A 322 18.88 -4.76 -11.66
C GLN A 322 19.39 -6.14 -11.27
N HIS A 323 18.65 -6.81 -10.42
CA HIS A 323 18.99 -8.16 -9.95
C HIS A 323 17.71 -8.94 -9.66
N ASN A 324 17.69 -10.20 -10.10
CA ASN A 324 16.55 -11.09 -9.83
C ASN A 324 16.68 -11.71 -8.45
N THR A 325 15.66 -11.52 -7.64
CA THR A 325 15.53 -12.14 -6.31
C THR A 325 14.24 -12.93 -6.18
N LYS A 326 14.25 -13.93 -5.33
CA LYS A 326 13.11 -14.80 -5.02
C LYS A 326 12.96 -14.94 -3.52
N ASN A 327 11.71 -14.87 -3.05
CA ASN A 327 11.37 -15.16 -1.67
C ASN A 327 10.16 -16.07 -1.63
N THR A 328 10.23 -17.14 -0.87
CA THR A 328 9.15 -18.11 -0.68
C THR A 328 8.89 -18.27 0.79
N SER A 329 7.63 -18.24 1.21
CA SER A 329 7.22 -18.54 2.58
C SER A 329 5.99 -19.42 2.58
N ILE A 330 6.00 -20.44 3.42
CA ILE A 330 4.87 -21.36 3.62
C ILE A 330 4.65 -21.46 5.13
N THR A 331 3.40 -21.24 5.57
CA THR A 331 3.02 -21.36 6.97
C THR A 331 1.77 -22.20 7.09
N GLY A 332 1.87 -23.28 7.82
CA GLY A 332 0.76 -24.15 8.21
C GLY A 332 0.44 -23.96 9.68
N ARG A 333 -0.86 -23.85 10.01
CA ARG A 333 -1.33 -23.80 11.41
C ARG A 333 -2.54 -24.70 11.55
N PHE A 334 -2.55 -25.48 12.62
CA PHE A 334 -3.69 -26.23 13.06
C PHE A 334 -3.95 -25.92 14.52
N TRP A 335 -5.19 -25.67 14.85
CA TRP A 335 -5.61 -25.35 16.20
C TRP A 335 -6.91 -26.05 16.50
N VAL A 336 -7.02 -26.60 17.72
CA VAL A 336 -8.22 -27.25 18.23
C VAL A 336 -8.51 -26.75 19.63
N SER A 337 -9.77 -26.57 19.95
CA SER A 337 -10.24 -26.19 21.29
C SER A 337 -11.46 -27.00 21.67
N LYS A 338 -11.50 -27.46 22.92
CA LYS A 338 -12.57 -28.21 23.52
C LYS A 338 -12.93 -27.66 24.89
N GLY A 339 -14.19 -27.27 25.06
CA GLY A 339 -14.78 -26.94 26.36
C GLY A 339 -15.43 -28.15 27.01
N PHE A 340 -15.33 -28.21 28.33
CA PHE A 340 -15.90 -29.21 29.18
C PHE A 340 -16.82 -28.51 30.18
N TYR A 341 -18.04 -28.27 29.74
CA TYR A 341 -19.04 -27.46 30.48
C TYR A 341 -19.27 -27.93 31.92
N LYS A 342 -19.39 -29.25 32.11
CA LYS A 342 -19.62 -29.83 33.43
C LYS A 342 -18.47 -29.62 34.42
N GLN A 343 -17.25 -29.53 33.92
CA GLN A 343 -16.00 -29.35 34.68
C GLN A 343 -15.53 -27.91 34.73
N HIS A 344 -16.27 -26.99 34.11
CA HIS A 344 -15.96 -25.56 34.02
C HIS A 344 -14.55 -25.23 33.51
N PHE A 345 -14.00 -26.06 32.60
CA PHE A 345 -12.71 -25.75 31.98
C PHE A 345 -12.72 -25.89 30.47
N LYS A 346 -11.80 -25.25 29.84
CA LYS A 346 -11.55 -25.30 28.39
C LYS A 346 -10.08 -25.60 28.13
N THR A 347 -9.81 -26.53 27.24
CA THR A 347 -8.47 -26.81 26.77
C THR A 347 -8.33 -26.44 25.29
N SER A 348 -7.12 -26.04 24.88
CA SER A 348 -6.80 -25.80 23.49
C SER A 348 -5.36 -26.25 23.19
N CYS A 349 -5.18 -26.78 22.00
CA CYS A 349 -3.89 -27.19 21.49
C CYS A 349 -3.72 -26.68 20.06
N GLY A 350 -2.53 -26.26 19.73
CA GLY A 350 -2.21 -25.78 18.39
C GLY A 350 -0.80 -26.17 18.00
N ILE A 351 -0.62 -26.42 16.72
CA ILE A 351 0.67 -26.63 16.08
C ILE A 351 0.80 -25.66 14.92
N SER A 352 2.00 -25.11 14.75
CA SER A 352 2.34 -24.29 13.60
C SER A 352 3.71 -24.69 13.07
N ALA A 353 3.82 -24.69 11.74
CA ALA A 353 5.09 -24.88 11.04
C ALA A 353 5.25 -23.77 10.03
N ALA A 354 6.45 -23.24 9.91
CA ALA A 354 6.78 -22.20 8.95
C ALA A 354 8.07 -22.57 8.22
N TYR A 355 8.09 -22.33 6.92
CA TYR A 355 9.26 -22.42 6.07
C TYR A 355 9.41 -21.11 5.34
N SER A 356 10.62 -20.56 5.32
CA SER A 356 10.98 -19.38 4.54
C SER A 356 12.32 -19.59 3.87
N ASP A 357 12.35 -19.34 2.57
CA ASP A 357 13.54 -19.37 1.72
C ASP A 357 13.58 -18.10 0.90
N GLY A 358 14.70 -17.38 0.93
CA GLY A 358 14.79 -16.09 0.28
C GLY A 358 16.20 -15.62 -0.01
N GLU A 359 16.25 -14.58 -0.82
CA GLU A 359 17.46 -13.91 -1.22
C GLU A 359 17.42 -12.45 -0.78
N GLN A 360 18.50 -11.98 -0.19
CA GLN A 360 18.70 -10.59 0.20
C GLN A 360 19.95 -10.04 -0.49
N TYR A 361 19.88 -8.81 -0.94
CA TYR A 361 21.02 -8.11 -1.51
C TYR A 361 21.67 -7.24 -0.45
N THR A 362 22.96 -7.45 -0.22
CA THR A 362 23.73 -6.71 0.79
C THR A 362 25.15 -6.48 0.28
N ALA A 363 25.61 -5.24 0.31
CA ALA A 363 26.96 -4.83 -0.08
C ALA A 363 27.42 -5.39 -1.45
N GLY A 364 26.57 -5.26 -2.47
CA GLY A 364 26.88 -5.69 -3.84
C GLY A 364 26.77 -7.21 -4.07
N LYS A 365 26.29 -7.99 -3.09
CA LYS A 365 26.17 -9.46 -3.19
C LYS A 365 24.78 -9.92 -2.81
N VAL A 366 24.34 -10.99 -3.45
CA VAL A 366 23.13 -11.71 -3.06
C VAL A 366 23.48 -12.75 -2.02
N VAL A 367 22.75 -12.71 -0.91
CA VAL A 367 22.88 -13.67 0.18
C VAL A 367 21.55 -14.41 0.32
N GLY A 368 21.59 -15.73 0.20
CA GLY A 368 20.43 -16.58 0.47
C GLY A 368 20.26 -16.80 1.96
N TYR A 369 19.02 -16.92 2.43
CA TYR A 369 18.67 -17.31 3.78
C TYR A 369 17.55 -18.34 3.79
N GLN A 370 17.57 -19.24 4.76
CA GLN A 370 16.55 -20.27 4.94
C GLN A 370 16.20 -20.41 6.42
N TYR A 371 14.89 -20.39 6.72
CA TYR A 371 14.37 -20.63 8.08
C TYR A 371 13.35 -21.77 8.05
N ARG A 372 13.37 -22.59 9.08
CA ARG A 372 12.43 -23.72 9.28
C ARG A 372 11.81 -23.67 10.66
#